data_54018be9a1d638722dafd18b9b377597
#
_entry.id   54018be9a1d638722dafd18b9b377597
#
_cell.length_a   1.000
_cell.length_b   1.000
_cell.length_c   1.000
_cell.angle_alpha   90.00
_cell.angle_beta   90.00
_cell.angle_gamma   90.00
#
_symmetry.space_group_name_H-M   'P 1'
#
loop_
_entity.id
_entity.type
_entity.pdbx_description
1 polymer ?
#
loop_
_entity_poly.entity_id
_entity_poly.type
_entity_poly.pdbx_seq_one_letter_code
_entity_poly.pdbx_strand_id
1 'polypeptide(L)' 'MPFVEVKSIRGVFSTEEKSQIIEEITSVFARMKSVEFAAGTWVVVNELDDGNWGEGGSVLKAEHVP' A
#
# COMPACT_ATOMS: atom_id res chain seq x y z
N MET A 1 -13.45 12.33 2.27
CA MET A 1 -12.88 11.22 3.01
C MET A 1 -12.21 10.22 2.07
N PRO A 2 -10.86 10.31 1.82
CA PRO A 2 -10.21 9.44 0.83
C PRO A 2 -10.01 8.02 1.35
N PHE A 3 -10.09 7.07 0.44
CA PHE A 3 -9.76 5.67 0.70
C PHE A 3 -8.71 5.25 -0.32
N VAL A 4 -7.57 4.76 0.16
CA VAL A 4 -6.46 4.31 -0.68
C VAL A 4 -6.15 2.85 -0.37
N GLU A 5 -6.13 2.03 -1.39
CA GLU A 5 -5.72 0.65 -1.24
C GLU A 5 -4.42 0.41 -1.98
N VAL A 6 -3.43 -0.11 -1.26
CA VAL A 6 -2.15 -0.52 -1.84
C VAL A 6 -2.13 -2.03 -1.88
N LYS A 7 -2.04 -2.60 -3.06
CA LYS A 7 -1.90 -4.05 -3.21
C LYS A 7 -0.44 -4.39 -3.44
N SER A 8 0.02 -5.43 -2.79
CA SER A 8 1.38 -5.90 -2.92
C SER A 8 1.44 -7.41 -2.71
N ILE A 9 2.55 -8.00 -3.07
CA ILE A 9 2.80 -9.42 -2.80
C ILE A 9 3.35 -9.52 -1.37
N ARG A 10 2.85 -10.47 -0.61
CA ARG A 10 3.29 -10.69 0.78
C ARG A 10 4.81 -10.94 0.80
N GLY A 11 5.49 -10.23 1.69
CA GLY A 11 6.94 -10.33 1.84
C GLY A 11 7.72 -9.22 1.15
N VAL A 12 7.07 -8.39 0.32
CA VAL A 12 7.74 -7.27 -0.35
C VAL A 12 8.03 -6.13 0.65
N PHE A 13 7.09 -5.86 1.54
CA PHE A 13 7.24 -4.80 2.54
C PHE A 13 7.29 -5.38 3.95
N SER A 14 8.18 -4.85 4.78
CA SER A 14 8.22 -5.18 6.20
C SER A 14 7.03 -4.52 6.92
N THR A 15 6.81 -4.91 8.18
CA THR A 15 5.78 -4.30 9.02
C THR A 15 6.03 -2.81 9.18
N GLU A 16 7.29 -2.41 9.36
CA GLU A 16 7.68 -1.00 9.51
C GLU A 16 7.43 -0.22 8.22
N GLU A 17 7.74 -0.82 7.09
CA GLU A 17 7.50 -0.18 5.78
C GLU A 17 6.03 0.00 5.51
N LYS A 18 5.19 -0.96 5.90
CA LYS A 18 3.74 -0.83 5.72
C LYS A 18 3.20 0.31 6.57
N SER A 19 3.67 0.45 7.81
CA SER A 19 3.29 1.58 8.65
C SER A 19 3.71 2.90 8.02
N GLN A 20 4.91 2.96 7.46
CA GLN A 20 5.41 4.15 6.78
C GLN A 20 4.58 4.50 5.56
N ILE A 21 4.19 3.52 4.76
CA ILE A 21 3.32 3.73 3.59
C ILE A 21 2.01 4.38 4.03
N ILE A 22 1.39 3.84 5.09
CA ILE A 22 0.12 4.37 5.59
C ILE A 22 0.29 5.81 6.05
N GLU A 23 1.34 6.10 6.80
CA GLU A 23 1.61 7.45 7.30
C GLU A 23 1.89 8.44 6.17
N GLU A 24 2.73 8.06 5.22
CA GLU A 24 3.13 8.96 4.14
C GLU A 24 1.99 9.23 3.16
N ILE A 25 1.18 8.23 2.85
CA ILE A 25 0.01 8.45 1.98
C ILE A 25 -0.98 9.39 2.67
N THR A 26 -1.22 9.19 3.97
CA THR A 26 -2.08 10.10 4.74
C THR A 26 -1.54 11.53 4.70
N SER A 27 -0.22 11.70 4.80
CA SER A 27 0.42 13.01 4.77
C SER A 27 0.21 13.76 3.46
N VAL A 28 0.03 13.05 2.36
CA VAL A 28 -0.27 13.67 1.06
C VAL A 28 -1.54 14.53 1.18
N PHE A 29 -2.57 13.99 1.80
CA PHE A 29 -3.84 14.71 1.96
C PHE A 29 -3.76 15.83 2.98
N ALA A 30 -2.93 15.67 4.02
CA ALA A 30 -2.68 16.74 4.97
C ALA A 30 -2.03 17.94 4.29
N ARG A 31 -1.09 17.69 3.39
CA ARG A 31 -0.42 18.77 2.65
C ARG A 31 -1.34 19.43 1.62
N MET A 32 -2.21 18.64 0.97
CA MET A 32 -3.12 19.17 -0.06
C MET A 32 -4.29 19.95 0.52
N LYS A 33 -4.79 19.52 1.66
CA LYS A 33 -5.98 20.08 2.28
C LYS A 33 -5.68 20.60 3.68
N SER A 34 -5.72 19.72 4.67
CA SER A 34 -5.51 20.07 6.07
C SER A 34 -5.31 18.81 6.89
N VAL A 35 -4.81 18.98 8.12
CA VAL A 35 -4.67 17.88 9.08
C VAL A 35 -6.04 17.28 9.41
N GLU A 36 -7.06 18.14 9.55
CA GLU A 36 -8.41 17.69 9.85
C GLU A 36 -8.99 16.83 8.73
N PHE A 37 -8.75 17.23 7.48
CA PHE A 37 -9.20 16.44 6.33
C PHE A 37 -8.49 15.08 6.32
N ALA A 38 -7.17 15.08 6.52
CA ALA A 38 -6.37 13.86 6.50
C ALA A 38 -6.74 12.87 7.60
N ALA A 39 -7.27 13.36 8.73
CA ALA A 39 -7.68 12.50 9.84
C ALA A 39 -8.78 11.51 9.45
N GLY A 40 -9.50 11.76 8.36
CA GLY A 40 -10.53 10.87 7.83
C GLY A 40 -10.02 9.94 6.71
N THR A 41 -8.72 9.92 6.45
CA THR A 41 -8.15 9.08 5.39
C THR A 41 -8.04 7.63 5.84
N TRP A 42 -8.44 6.74 4.94
CA TRP A 42 -8.25 5.31 5.13
C TRP A 42 -7.20 4.82 4.15
N VAL A 43 -6.20 4.12 4.66
CA VAL A 43 -5.18 3.48 3.83
C VAL A 43 -5.12 2.01 4.21
N VAL A 44 -5.28 1.15 3.24
CA VAL A 44 -5.24 -0.30 3.44
C VAL A 44 -4.09 -0.87 2.61
N VAL A 45 -3.24 -1.67 3.25
CA VAL A 45 -2.23 -2.46 2.56
C VAL A 45 -2.76 -3.88 2.47
N ASN A 46 -3.10 -4.29 1.25
CA ASN A 46 -3.67 -5.61 0.98
C ASN A 46 -2.59 -6.48 0.35
N GLU A 47 -2.13 -7.48 1.09
CA GLU A 47 -1.07 -8.36 0.63
C GLU A 47 -1.64 -9.66 0.08
N LEU A 48 -1.18 -10.02 -1.12
CA LEU A 48 -1.54 -11.28 -1.76
C LEU A 48 -0.36 -12.24 -1.68
N ASP A 49 -0.68 -13.51 -1.49
CA ASP A 49 0.34 -14.54 -1.42
C ASP A 49 0.97 -14.80 -2.78
N ASP A 50 2.17 -15.37 -2.76
CA ASP A 50 2.84 -15.85 -3.97
C ASP A 50 1.87 -16.71 -4.79
N GLY A 51 1.89 -16.51 -6.10
CA GLY A 51 1.06 -17.29 -7.00
C GLY A 51 -0.31 -16.67 -7.28
N ASN A 52 -0.66 -15.59 -6.59
CA ASN A 52 -1.93 -14.90 -6.80
C ASN A 52 -1.79 -13.61 -7.61
N TRP A 53 -0.62 -13.35 -8.16
CA TRP A 53 -0.35 -12.15 -8.93
C TRP A 53 0.17 -12.55 -10.29
N GLY A 54 -0.40 -11.98 -11.33
CA GLY A 54 0.00 -12.30 -12.69
C GLY A 54 0.20 -11.05 -13.52
N GLU A 55 1.17 -11.12 -14.44
CA GLU A 55 1.42 -10.10 -15.42
C GLU A 55 1.60 -10.76 -16.79
N GLY A 56 0.71 -10.44 -17.71
CA GLY A 56 0.76 -11.03 -19.06
C GLY A 56 0.74 -12.54 -19.09
N GLY A 57 0.06 -13.15 -18.11
CA GLY A 57 0.01 -14.61 -17.96
C GLY A 57 1.16 -15.21 -17.17
N SER A 58 2.16 -14.40 -16.78
CA SER A 58 3.28 -14.86 -15.94
C SER A 58 2.93 -14.68 -14.47
N VAL A 59 3.10 -15.72 -13.69
CA VAL A 59 2.84 -15.69 -12.26
C VAL A 59 4.03 -15.06 -11.54
N LEU A 60 3.75 -14.08 -10.68
CA LEU A 60 4.79 -13.37 -9.93
C LEU A 60 4.79 -13.77 -8.47
N LYS A 61 5.99 -13.72 -7.88
CA LYS A 61 6.25 -13.98 -6.46
C LYS A 61 7.07 -12.86 -5.87
N ALA A 62 7.09 -12.76 -4.54
CA ALA A 62 7.87 -11.73 -3.85
C ALA A 62 9.34 -11.73 -4.26
N GLU A 63 9.92 -12.90 -4.49
CA GLU A 63 11.34 -13.02 -4.90
C GLU A 63 11.65 -12.38 -6.25
N HIS A 64 10.63 -12.15 -7.08
CA HIS A 64 10.80 -11.49 -8.38
C HIS A 64 10.81 -9.96 -8.29
N VAL A 65 10.48 -9.41 -7.15
CA VAL A 65 10.45 -7.95 -6.94
C VAL A 65 11.84 -7.49 -6.57
N PRO A 66 12.43 -6.55 -7.34
CA PRO A 66 13.79 -6.06 -7.07
C PRO A 66 13.92 -5.36 -5.72
#